data_2210bb2cbe72c753b75beb60615490f3
#
_entry.id   2210bb2cbe72c753b75beb60615490f3
#
_cell.length_a   1.000
_cell.length_b   1.000
_cell.length_c   1.000
_cell.angle_alpha   90.00
_cell.angle_beta   90.00
_cell.angle_gamma   90.00
#
_symmetry.space_group_name_H-M   'P 1'
#
loop_
_entity.id
_entity.type
_entity.pdbx_description
1 polymer ?
#
loop_
_entity_poly.entity_id
_entity_poly.type
_entity_poly.pdbx_seq_one_letter_code
_entity_poly.pdbx_strand_id
1 'polypeptide(L)'
;WSDAILAFNFTLTMCFFCLGAFFGSLICKKAGPKLTLILSGILVGIGFVSTGFLTKDVPALLFITYAVLAGSGIGIAYNVVVSTVCSWFPDKKGLCSGALMMGFGVSTLLLGNIISILFENENFGFSKAYITLGVVIGVVIILAGLLAY
;
A
#
# COMPACT_ATOMS: atom_id res chain seq x y z
N TRP A 1 16.74 -5.37 15.01
CA TRP A 1 15.35 -5.04 15.35
C TRP A 1 14.71 -6.26 15.97
N SER A 2 14.07 -6.10 17.12
CA SER A 2 13.43 -7.23 17.79
C SER A 2 12.16 -7.66 17.04
N ASP A 3 11.90 -8.96 17.00
CA ASP A 3 10.72 -9.52 16.34
C ASP A 3 9.41 -8.96 16.90
N ALA A 4 9.40 -8.60 18.19
CA ALA A 4 8.25 -7.96 18.84
C ALA A 4 7.92 -6.58 18.25
N ILE A 5 8.93 -5.78 17.91
CA ILE A 5 8.75 -4.45 17.29
C ILE A 5 8.21 -4.60 15.86
N LEU A 6 8.71 -5.56 15.10
CA LEU A 6 8.23 -5.84 13.75
C LEU A 6 6.77 -6.34 13.76
N ALA A 7 6.43 -7.21 14.70
CA ALA A 7 5.06 -7.69 14.88
C ALA A 7 4.11 -6.56 15.28
N PHE A 8 4.54 -5.66 16.16
CA PHE A 8 3.77 -4.49 16.56
C PHE A 8 3.52 -3.54 15.38
N ASN A 9 4.56 -3.28 14.58
CA ASN A 9 4.43 -2.46 13.38
C ASN A 9 3.46 -3.07 12.37
N PHE A 10 3.54 -4.38 12.15
CA PHE A 10 2.61 -5.09 11.28
C PHE A 10 1.16 -4.97 11.77
N THR A 11 0.93 -5.17 13.06
CA THR A 11 -0.40 -5.02 13.68
C THR A 11 -0.93 -3.60 13.50
N LEU A 12 -0.10 -2.60 13.76
CA LEU A 12 -0.46 -1.20 13.60
C LEU A 12 -0.80 -0.87 12.15
N THR A 13 0.00 -1.36 11.20
CA THR A 13 -0.24 -1.20 9.75
C THR A 13 -1.57 -1.83 9.35
N MET A 14 -1.91 -3.01 9.86
CA MET A 14 -3.19 -3.67 9.59
C MET A 14 -4.38 -2.90 10.17
N CYS A 15 -4.24 -2.32 11.36
CA CYS A 15 -5.28 -1.45 11.93
C CYS A 15 -5.56 -0.24 11.04
N PHE A 16 -4.51 0.46 10.61
CA PHE A 16 -4.64 1.61 9.71
C PHE A 16 -5.09 1.21 8.29
N PHE A 17 -4.73 0.02 7.84
CA PHE A 17 -5.26 -0.54 6.61
C PHE A 17 -6.79 -0.69 6.67
N CYS A 18 -7.31 -1.25 7.75
CA CYS A 18 -8.76 -1.39 7.95
C CYS A 18 -9.47 -0.03 8.04
N LEU A 19 -8.90 0.91 8.78
CA LEU A 19 -9.43 2.27 8.87
C LEU A 19 -9.40 2.97 7.50
N GLY A 20 -8.30 2.85 6.78
CA GLY A 20 -8.15 3.37 5.42
C GLY A 20 -9.19 2.79 4.46
N ALA A 21 -9.43 1.48 4.51
CA ALA A 21 -10.44 0.82 3.71
C ALA A 21 -11.85 1.36 4.00
N PHE A 22 -12.16 1.59 5.28
CA PHE A 22 -13.44 2.17 5.70
C PHE A 22 -13.62 3.59 5.16
N PHE A 23 -12.66 4.47 5.41
CA PHE A 23 -12.70 5.85 4.91
C PHE A 23 -12.63 5.91 3.37
N GLY A 24 -11.86 5.03 2.75
CA GLY A 24 -11.77 4.90 1.30
C GLY A 24 -13.12 4.59 0.66
N SER A 25 -13.92 3.73 1.28
CA SER A 25 -15.27 3.43 0.83
C SER A 25 -16.17 4.67 0.87
N LEU A 26 -16.08 5.47 1.93
CA LEU A 26 -16.84 6.72 2.06
C LEU A 26 -16.42 7.77 1.02
N ILE A 27 -15.12 7.93 0.82
CA ILE A 27 -14.56 8.87 -0.16
C ILE A 27 -14.92 8.42 -1.59
N CYS A 28 -14.85 7.13 -1.87
CA CYS A 28 -15.19 6.57 -3.18
C CYS A 28 -16.66 6.84 -3.56
N LYS A 29 -17.56 6.80 -2.59
CA LYS A 29 -18.98 7.13 -2.81
C LYS A 29 -19.21 8.60 -3.16
N LYS A 30 -18.37 9.51 -2.65
CA LYS A 30 -18.50 10.96 -2.87
C LYS A 30 -17.69 11.46 -4.06
N ALA A 31 -16.45 11.03 -4.15
CA ALA A 31 -15.49 11.54 -5.13
C ALA A 31 -15.29 10.64 -6.36
N GLY A 32 -15.80 9.41 -6.30
CA GLY A 32 -15.62 8.42 -7.34
C GLY A 32 -14.31 7.61 -7.22
N PRO A 33 -14.21 6.46 -7.92
CA PRO A 33 -13.07 5.56 -7.77
C PRO A 33 -11.76 6.16 -8.29
N LYS A 34 -11.82 6.96 -9.36
CA LYS A 34 -10.66 7.59 -9.99
C LYS A 34 -9.89 8.51 -9.03
N LEU A 35 -10.60 9.48 -8.48
CA LEU A 35 -10.02 10.45 -7.54
C LEU A 35 -9.51 9.77 -6.27
N THR A 36 -10.25 8.79 -5.77
CA THR A 36 -9.89 8.05 -4.57
C THR A 36 -8.61 7.24 -4.78
N LEU A 37 -8.43 6.60 -5.95
CA LEU A 37 -7.20 5.89 -6.29
C LEU A 37 -6.00 6.83 -6.42
N ILE A 38 -6.17 7.99 -7.06
CA ILE A 38 -5.10 8.98 -7.17
C ILE A 38 -4.67 9.48 -5.80
N LEU A 39 -5.62 9.81 -4.93
CA LEU A 39 -5.34 10.21 -3.55
C LEU A 39 -4.61 9.13 -2.77
N SER A 40 -5.03 7.88 -2.91
CA SER A 40 -4.37 6.75 -2.24
C SER A 40 -2.94 6.54 -2.74
N GLY A 41 -2.70 6.68 -4.04
CA GLY A 41 -1.38 6.59 -4.65
C GLY A 41 -0.44 7.68 -4.12
N ILE A 42 -0.92 8.91 -4.00
CA ILE A 42 -0.16 10.02 -3.41
C ILE A 42 0.16 9.74 -1.94
N LEU A 43 -0.81 9.28 -1.15
CA LEU A 43 -0.63 8.92 0.25
C LEU A 43 0.42 7.83 0.45
N VAL A 44 0.33 6.76 -0.33
CA VAL A 44 1.30 5.66 -0.30
C VAL A 44 2.70 6.17 -0.68
N GLY A 45 2.81 6.94 -1.76
CA GLY A 45 4.07 7.53 -2.21
C GLY A 45 4.71 8.39 -1.13
N ILE A 46 3.95 9.29 -0.52
CA ILE A 46 4.42 10.13 0.58
C ILE A 46 4.84 9.28 1.78
N GLY A 47 4.07 8.26 2.14
CA GLY A 47 4.36 7.35 3.25
C GLY A 47 5.71 6.64 3.07
N PHE A 48 5.93 6.05 1.91
CA PHE A 48 7.20 5.34 1.60
C PHE A 48 8.38 6.29 1.49
N VAL A 49 8.23 7.44 0.83
CA VAL A 49 9.30 8.44 0.71
C VAL A 49 9.67 8.99 2.07
N SER A 50 8.68 9.36 2.89
CA SER A 50 8.93 9.82 4.27
C SER A 50 9.64 8.77 5.11
N THR A 51 9.26 7.50 4.96
CA THR A 51 9.92 6.36 5.61
C THR A 51 11.40 6.27 5.20
N GLY A 52 11.69 6.43 3.91
CA GLY A 52 13.06 6.41 3.41
C GLY A 52 13.95 7.53 3.96
N PHE A 53 13.39 8.72 4.17
CA PHE A 53 14.14 9.84 4.74
C PHE A 53 14.33 9.76 6.26
N LEU A 54 13.35 9.24 6.98
CA LEU A 54 13.33 9.18 8.44
C LEU A 54 14.12 8.01 9.03
N THR A 55 14.60 7.09 8.22
CA THR A 55 15.27 5.85 8.64
C THR A 55 16.52 6.08 9.50
N LYS A 56 17.13 7.26 9.44
CA LYS A 56 18.41 7.53 10.10
C LYS A 56 18.30 8.01 11.54
N ASP A 57 17.23 8.72 11.91
CA ASP A 57 17.25 9.50 13.14
C ASP A 57 16.28 9.01 14.24
N VAL A 58 15.09 8.51 13.91
CA VAL A 58 14.09 8.08 14.92
C VAL A 58 13.28 6.87 14.45
N PRO A 59 13.56 5.67 14.94
CA PRO A 59 12.84 4.45 14.53
C PRO A 59 11.34 4.48 14.90
N ALA A 60 10.96 5.11 16.00
CA ALA A 60 9.54 5.21 16.40
C ALA A 60 8.70 6.04 15.42
N LEU A 61 9.24 7.14 14.92
CA LEU A 61 8.57 7.99 13.93
C LEU A 61 8.39 7.25 12.59
N LEU A 62 9.36 6.45 12.22
CA LEU A 62 9.32 5.58 11.05
C LEU A 62 8.09 4.65 11.09
N PHE A 63 7.85 3.99 12.21
CA PHE A 63 6.73 3.08 12.36
C PHE A 63 5.40 3.79 12.24
N ILE A 64 5.26 4.93 12.92
CA ILE A 64 4.03 5.71 12.89
C ILE A 64 3.76 6.23 11.47
N THR A 65 4.74 6.83 10.83
CA THR A 65 4.58 7.40 9.48
C THR A 65 4.28 6.30 8.46
N TYR A 66 5.01 5.21 8.48
CA TYR A 66 4.78 4.08 7.60
C TYR A 66 3.41 3.44 7.84
N ALA A 67 3.09 3.11 9.07
CA ALA A 67 1.82 2.46 9.41
C ALA A 67 0.63 3.34 9.08
N VAL A 68 0.67 4.63 9.43
CA VAL A 68 -0.45 5.56 9.22
C VAL A 68 -0.62 5.90 7.74
N LEU A 69 0.41 6.40 7.09
CA LEU A 69 0.31 6.88 5.71
C LEU A 69 0.24 5.74 4.69
N ALA A 70 1.18 4.80 4.77
CA ALA A 70 1.21 3.69 3.83
C ALA A 70 0.05 2.71 4.08
N GLY A 71 -0.21 2.35 5.33
CA GLY A 71 -1.30 1.45 5.70
C GLY A 71 -2.66 1.98 5.26
N SER A 72 -2.98 3.23 5.58
CA SER A 72 -4.24 3.85 5.17
C SER A 72 -4.35 4.01 3.65
N GLY A 73 -3.29 4.44 2.99
CA GLY A 73 -3.26 4.58 1.53
C GLY A 73 -3.49 3.26 0.81
N ILE A 74 -2.81 2.20 1.22
CA ILE A 74 -2.98 0.85 0.66
C ILE A 74 -4.41 0.34 0.93
N GLY A 75 -4.95 0.56 2.13
CA GLY A 75 -6.31 0.18 2.49
C GLY A 75 -7.36 0.86 1.60
N ILE A 76 -7.20 2.15 1.37
CA ILE A 76 -8.07 2.91 0.44
C ILE A 76 -8.00 2.32 -0.96
N ALA A 77 -6.78 2.14 -1.50
CA ALA A 77 -6.58 1.59 -2.84
C ALA A 77 -7.19 0.19 -2.99
N TYR A 78 -6.93 -0.69 -2.03
CA TYR A 78 -7.44 -2.06 -2.05
C TYR A 78 -8.97 -2.10 -2.09
N ASN A 79 -9.62 -1.34 -1.22
CA ASN A 79 -11.08 -1.29 -1.16
C ASN A 79 -11.70 -0.76 -2.47
N VAL A 80 -11.12 0.29 -3.03
CA VAL A 80 -11.60 0.88 -4.29
C VAL A 80 -11.44 -0.09 -5.44
N VAL A 81 -10.30 -0.78 -5.54
CA VAL A 81 -10.05 -1.78 -6.60
C VAL A 81 -11.02 -2.94 -6.49
N VAL A 82 -11.21 -3.51 -5.29
CA VAL A 82 -12.16 -4.60 -5.06
C VAL A 82 -13.58 -4.17 -5.41
N SER A 83 -14.00 -3.01 -4.95
CA SER A 83 -15.34 -2.46 -5.22
C SER A 83 -15.57 -2.25 -6.72
N THR A 84 -14.59 -1.69 -7.43
CA THR A 84 -14.67 -1.41 -8.87
C THR A 84 -14.75 -2.70 -9.68
N VAL A 85 -13.86 -3.65 -9.41
CA VAL A 85 -13.84 -4.94 -10.13
C VAL A 85 -15.11 -5.74 -9.84
N CYS A 86 -15.58 -5.76 -8.60
CA CYS A 86 -16.85 -6.42 -8.26
C CYS A 86 -18.07 -5.77 -8.91
N SER A 87 -18.02 -4.47 -9.20
CA SER A 87 -19.09 -3.80 -9.92
C SER A 87 -19.13 -4.14 -11.42
N TRP A 88 -17.98 -4.46 -12.01
CA TRP A 88 -17.89 -4.91 -13.40
C TRP A 88 -18.40 -6.36 -13.59
N PHE A 89 -18.26 -7.18 -12.56
CA PHE A 89 -18.68 -8.58 -12.61
C PHE A 89 -19.65 -8.91 -11.46
N PRO A 90 -20.90 -8.40 -11.53
CA PRO A 90 -21.86 -8.55 -10.44
C PRO A 90 -22.24 -10.00 -10.14
N ASP A 91 -22.20 -10.88 -11.16
CA ASP A 91 -22.56 -12.30 -11.03
C ASP A 91 -21.44 -13.16 -10.43
N LYS A 92 -20.19 -12.67 -10.40
CA LYS A 92 -19.01 -13.41 -9.97
C LYS A 92 -18.18 -12.66 -8.92
N LYS A 93 -18.84 -11.94 -8.03
CA LYS A 93 -18.17 -11.14 -6.99
C LYS A 93 -17.19 -11.94 -6.12
N GLY A 94 -17.56 -13.15 -5.74
CA GLY A 94 -16.73 -14.03 -4.94
C GLY A 94 -15.45 -14.45 -5.67
N LEU A 95 -15.55 -14.77 -6.96
CA LEU A 95 -14.40 -15.13 -7.79
C LEU A 95 -13.46 -13.95 -7.97
N CYS A 96 -14.00 -12.77 -8.25
CA CYS A 96 -13.20 -11.53 -8.41
C CYS A 96 -12.48 -11.16 -7.12
N SER A 97 -13.15 -11.20 -5.99
CA SER A 97 -12.56 -10.93 -4.69
C SER A 97 -11.46 -11.94 -4.34
N GLY A 98 -11.71 -13.23 -4.58
CA GLY A 98 -10.71 -14.29 -4.36
C GLY A 98 -9.49 -14.16 -5.26
N ALA A 99 -9.69 -13.83 -6.54
CA ALA A 99 -8.59 -13.61 -7.47
C ALA A 99 -7.73 -12.39 -7.07
N LEU A 100 -8.35 -11.30 -6.61
CA LEU A 100 -7.63 -10.12 -6.11
C LEU A 100 -6.84 -10.44 -4.84
N MET A 101 -7.39 -11.21 -3.91
CA MET A 101 -6.69 -11.64 -2.71
C MET A 101 -5.50 -12.56 -3.05
N MET A 102 -5.67 -13.46 -4.01
CA MET A 102 -4.59 -14.32 -4.48
C MET A 102 -3.48 -13.50 -5.15
N GLY A 103 -3.85 -12.54 -5.99
CA GLY A 103 -2.90 -11.59 -6.58
C GLY A 103 -2.12 -10.80 -5.52
N PHE A 104 -2.78 -10.37 -4.46
CA PHE A 104 -2.15 -9.69 -3.33
C PHE A 104 -1.12 -10.59 -2.63
N GLY A 105 -1.46 -11.87 -2.37
CA GLY A 105 -0.53 -12.84 -1.79
C GLY A 105 0.68 -13.11 -2.68
N VAL A 106 0.46 -13.31 -3.98
CA VAL A 106 1.56 -13.53 -4.95
C VAL A 106 2.46 -12.31 -5.05
N SER A 107 1.89 -11.09 -5.10
CA SER A 107 2.68 -9.86 -5.14
C SER A 107 3.55 -9.68 -3.90
N THR A 108 3.06 -10.06 -2.73
CA THR A 108 3.83 -10.02 -1.49
C THR A 108 5.05 -10.94 -1.54
N LEU A 109 4.90 -12.15 -2.09
CA LEU A 109 6.01 -13.08 -2.28
C LEU A 109 7.05 -12.53 -3.26
N LEU A 110 6.62 -11.99 -4.39
CA LEU A 110 7.52 -11.42 -5.40
C LEU A 110 8.26 -10.21 -4.85
N LEU A 111 7.56 -9.27 -4.23
CA LEU A 111 8.16 -8.07 -3.64
C LEU A 111 9.10 -8.42 -2.49
N GLY A 112 8.75 -9.39 -1.66
CA GLY A 112 9.60 -9.86 -0.57
C GLY A 112 10.95 -10.37 -1.08
N ASN A 113 10.95 -11.18 -2.13
CA ASN A 113 12.17 -11.67 -2.76
C ASN A 113 12.99 -10.54 -3.41
N ILE A 114 12.35 -9.62 -4.12
CA ILE A 114 13.02 -8.48 -4.73
C ILE A 114 13.66 -7.59 -3.67
N ILE A 115 12.95 -7.32 -2.57
CA ILE A 115 13.46 -6.53 -1.45
C ILE A 115 14.66 -7.22 -0.81
N SER A 116 14.60 -8.53 -0.58
CA SER A 116 15.73 -9.30 -0.03
C SER A 116 16.97 -9.19 -0.90
N ILE A 117 16.82 -9.33 -2.22
CA ILE A 117 17.93 -9.20 -3.18
C ILE A 117 18.48 -7.76 -3.18
N LEU A 118 17.62 -6.76 -3.08
CA LEU A 118 18.05 -5.35 -3.00
C LEU A 118 18.79 -5.04 -1.71
N PHE A 119 18.43 -5.67 -0.59
CA PHE A 119 19.14 -5.51 0.68
C PHE A 119 20.50 -6.20 0.70
N GLU A 120 20.68 -7.28 -0.04
CA GLU A 120 21.98 -7.95 -0.18
C GLU A 120 22.98 -7.13 -1.00
N ASN A 121 22.52 -6.24 -1.86
CA ASN A 121 23.36 -5.32 -2.60
C ASN A 121 23.74 -4.11 -1.73
N GLU A 122 24.96 -4.09 -1.24
CA GLU A 122 25.50 -3.01 -0.40
C GLU A 122 25.42 -1.60 -1.04
N ASN A 123 25.28 -1.52 -2.35
CA ASN A 123 25.15 -0.27 -3.10
C ASN A 123 23.73 0.35 -3.02
N PHE A 124 22.73 -0.43 -2.65
CA PHE A 124 21.35 0.03 -2.44
C PHE A 124 21.05 0.11 -0.94
N GLY A 125 21.28 1.25 -0.33
CA GLY A 125 20.92 1.45 1.06
C GLY A 125 19.39 1.27 1.29
N PHE A 126 19.01 0.90 2.52
CA PHE A 126 17.63 0.74 2.97
C PHE A 126 16.73 1.92 2.54
N SER A 127 17.22 3.15 2.70
CA SER A 127 16.49 4.37 2.31
C SER A 127 16.18 4.43 0.82
N LYS A 128 17.14 4.09 -0.04
CA LYS A 128 16.95 4.08 -1.50
C LYS A 128 15.95 3.02 -1.95
N ALA A 129 15.98 1.85 -1.34
CA ALA A 129 15.03 0.77 -1.63
C ALA A 129 13.60 1.20 -1.30
N TYR A 130 13.36 1.80 -0.15
CA TYR A 130 12.04 2.30 0.24
C TYR A 130 11.53 3.43 -0.65
N ILE A 131 12.37 4.39 -0.99
CA ILE A 131 12.01 5.49 -1.89
C ILE A 131 11.64 4.95 -3.27
N THR A 132 12.45 4.04 -3.83
CA THR A 132 12.19 3.43 -5.14
C THR A 132 10.88 2.66 -5.14
N LEU A 133 10.63 1.84 -4.12
CA LEU A 133 9.38 1.10 -3.95
C LEU A 133 8.18 2.04 -3.84
N GLY A 134 8.28 3.09 -3.05
CA GLY A 134 7.21 4.07 -2.87
C GLY A 134 6.85 4.78 -4.17
N VAL A 135 7.84 5.19 -4.93
CA VAL A 135 7.63 5.84 -6.24
C VAL A 135 7.00 4.87 -7.22
N VAL A 136 7.50 3.63 -7.33
CA VAL A 136 6.96 2.62 -8.26
C VAL A 136 5.52 2.27 -7.89
N ILE A 137 5.24 1.98 -6.63
CA ILE A 137 3.89 1.63 -6.17
C ILE A 137 2.93 2.81 -6.35
N GLY A 138 3.35 4.01 -5.98
CA GLY A 138 2.55 5.22 -6.15
C GLY A 138 2.19 5.48 -7.61
N VAL A 139 3.16 5.36 -8.52
CA VAL A 139 2.95 5.54 -9.96
C VAL A 139 2.00 4.47 -10.50
N VAL A 140 2.16 3.21 -10.11
CA VAL A 140 1.28 2.11 -10.54
C VAL A 140 -0.16 2.35 -10.10
N ILE A 141 -0.37 2.77 -8.85
CA ILE A 141 -1.70 3.07 -8.32
C ILE A 141 -2.33 4.27 -9.04
N ILE A 142 -1.56 5.32 -9.28
CA ILE A 142 -2.04 6.50 -10.02
C ILE A 142 -2.42 6.14 -11.46
N LEU A 143 -1.58 5.36 -12.14
CA LEU A 143 -1.88 4.88 -13.49
C LEU A 143 -3.14 4.00 -13.50
N ALA A 144 -3.29 3.11 -12.54
CA ALA A 144 -4.50 2.31 -12.38
C ALA A 144 -5.74 3.20 -12.17
N GLY A 145 -5.61 4.27 -11.37
CA GLY A 145 -6.66 5.25 -11.16
C GLY A 145 -7.03 6.02 -12.41
N LEU A 146 -6.06 6.38 -13.25
CA LEU A 146 -6.30 7.05 -14.53
C LEU A 146 -6.97 6.14 -15.56
N LEU A 147 -6.64 4.85 -15.53
CA LEU A 147 -7.23 3.84 -16.42
C LEU A 147 -8.60 3.33 -15.91
N ALA A 148 -8.92 3.52 -14.65
CA ALA A 148 -10.21 3.15 -14.09
C ALA A 148 -11.32 4.06 -14.62
N TYR A 149 -12.34 3.46 -15.21
CA TYR A 149 -13.55 4.14 -15.68
C TYR A 149 -14.62 4.14 -14.60
#